data_fe680877a3e0a5ccc9e352b00405b55f
#
_entry.id   fe680877a3e0a5ccc9e352b00405b55f
#
_cell.length_a   1.000
_cell.length_b   1.000
_cell.length_c   1.000
_cell.angle_alpha   90.00
_cell.angle_beta   90.00
_cell.angle_gamma   90.00
#
_symmetry.space_group_name_H-M   'P 1'
#
loop_
_entity.id
_entity.type
_entity.pdbx_description
1 polymer ?
#
loop_
_entity_poly.entity_id
_entity_poly.type
_entity_poly.pdbx_seq_one_letter_code
_entity_poly.pdbx_strand_id
1 'polypeptide(L)'
;MAYVALSSKAIGSTIKLKVNGSAKDFIVVHQGKPSSVYDDSCSGTWLLMKDIYENRQWHSSDTNDYANSTIHSYLNSTFLAMLDSNIQKAIKQVKLPYRKGSGTSATVTSGSNGLPAKIFLLSATEMSFSFSYMPSGEGAELAYFKGCADNSSDSKRVAYLNGSATSWWLRSPSCNYFGVALHVSSSGDWGGGYCSYSVGIRPALILPSTLLVSDDGTVSTNTEPSTPGSISVPSSIMGGTNISISWAKSSDAESNLAGYKVERSTNGGSSWSQIYQGTATSTTNNVAFGTTSVMYRVKAYDTEGLESGWRTSSQVTVVNNNAPSAPPSIAVPNDVKGCLLYTSPS
;
A
#
# COMPACT_ATOMS: atom_id res chain seq x y z
N MET A 1 -12.40 13.32 9.38
CA MET A 1 -12.95 12.32 8.42
C MET A 1 -12.25 11.00 8.70
N ALA A 2 -12.97 9.90 8.65
CA ALA A 2 -12.34 8.59 8.82
C ALA A 2 -11.78 8.13 7.46
N TYR A 3 -10.53 7.71 7.44
CA TYR A 3 -9.90 7.09 6.29
C TYR A 3 -9.97 5.57 6.41
N VAL A 4 -10.18 4.89 5.29
CA VAL A 4 -10.30 3.43 5.22
C VAL A 4 -9.40 2.91 4.12
N ALA A 5 -8.60 1.87 4.41
CA ALA A 5 -7.74 1.25 3.41
C ALA A 5 -8.57 0.61 2.29
N LEU A 6 -8.13 0.77 1.05
CA LEU A 6 -8.81 0.19 -0.11
C LEU A 6 -8.89 -1.34 -0.05
N SER A 7 -7.93 -2.01 0.59
CA SER A 7 -7.94 -3.47 0.83
C SER A 7 -9.14 -3.95 1.65
N SER A 8 -9.72 -3.08 2.50
CA SER A 8 -10.88 -3.42 3.31
C SER A 8 -12.23 -3.23 2.58
N LYS A 9 -12.21 -2.63 1.39
CA LYS A 9 -13.43 -2.40 0.61
C LYS A 9 -13.85 -3.68 -0.11
N ALA A 10 -15.09 -4.09 0.11
CA ALA A 10 -15.64 -5.27 -0.53
C ALA A 10 -15.78 -5.09 -2.05
N ILE A 11 -15.68 -6.20 -2.81
CA ILE A 11 -16.01 -6.22 -4.24
C ILE A 11 -17.46 -5.76 -4.44
N GLY A 12 -17.69 -4.86 -5.38
CA GLY A 12 -19.00 -4.25 -5.66
C GLY A 12 -19.32 -3.04 -4.80
N SER A 13 -18.54 -2.75 -3.73
CA SER A 13 -18.72 -1.51 -2.97
C SER A 13 -18.28 -0.31 -3.79
N THR A 14 -18.87 0.84 -3.48
CA THR A 14 -18.56 2.11 -4.14
C THR A 14 -17.65 2.95 -3.27
N ILE A 15 -16.64 3.54 -3.88
CA ILE A 15 -15.81 4.59 -3.30
C ILE A 15 -15.92 5.85 -4.16
N LYS A 16 -15.56 6.99 -3.59
CA LYS A 16 -15.51 8.25 -4.33
C LYS A 16 -14.07 8.62 -4.67
N LEU A 17 -13.86 9.17 -5.86
CA LEU A 17 -12.63 9.85 -6.25
C LEU A 17 -12.99 11.19 -6.89
N LYS A 18 -12.18 12.22 -6.68
CA LYS A 18 -12.43 13.55 -7.26
C LYS A 18 -11.95 13.62 -8.70
N VAL A 19 -12.86 14.01 -9.60
CA VAL A 19 -12.61 14.28 -11.02
C VAL A 19 -13.08 15.71 -11.30
N ASN A 20 -12.22 16.60 -11.75
CA ASN A 20 -12.50 18.03 -11.87
C ASN A 20 -13.10 18.63 -10.59
N GLY A 21 -12.52 18.30 -9.44
CA GLY A 21 -12.98 18.78 -8.13
C GLY A 21 -14.30 18.17 -7.64
N SER A 22 -15.01 17.38 -8.46
CA SER A 22 -16.29 16.76 -8.11
C SER A 22 -16.10 15.29 -7.74
N ALA A 23 -16.68 14.84 -6.62
CA ALA A 23 -16.66 13.45 -6.21
C ALA A 23 -17.46 12.58 -7.20
N LYS A 24 -16.83 11.57 -7.77
CA LYS A 24 -17.42 10.56 -8.66
C LYS A 24 -17.34 9.19 -8.04
N ASP A 25 -18.37 8.40 -8.21
CA ASP A 25 -18.45 7.05 -7.70
C ASP A 25 -17.63 6.08 -8.58
N PHE A 26 -16.84 5.23 -7.94
CA PHE A 26 -16.09 4.13 -8.55
C PHE A 26 -16.42 2.83 -7.83
N ILE A 27 -16.67 1.76 -8.60
CA ILE A 27 -16.95 0.42 -8.09
C ILE A 27 -15.61 -0.31 -7.88
N VAL A 28 -15.45 -0.97 -6.76
CA VAL A 28 -14.35 -1.93 -6.53
C VAL A 28 -14.66 -3.20 -7.32
N VAL A 29 -13.99 -3.41 -8.44
CA VAL A 29 -14.29 -4.55 -9.35
C VAL A 29 -13.37 -5.75 -9.14
N HIS A 30 -12.19 -5.54 -8.53
CA HIS A 30 -11.25 -6.61 -8.17
C HIS A 30 -10.26 -6.18 -7.10
N GLN A 31 -9.75 -7.15 -6.32
CA GLN A 31 -8.65 -6.99 -5.38
C GLN A 31 -7.49 -7.90 -5.76
N GLY A 32 -6.28 -7.34 -5.80
CA GLY A 32 -5.09 -8.09 -6.17
C GLY A 32 -4.84 -8.15 -7.69
N LYS A 33 -4.06 -9.14 -8.13
CA LYS A 33 -3.77 -9.44 -9.54
C LYS A 33 -4.76 -10.50 -10.04
N PRO A 34 -5.55 -10.24 -11.11
CA PRO A 34 -6.64 -11.15 -11.50
C PRO A 34 -6.18 -12.54 -11.93
N SER A 35 -5.03 -12.66 -12.59
CA SER A 35 -4.44 -13.94 -13.01
C SER A 35 -2.98 -13.79 -13.44
N SER A 36 -2.33 -14.91 -13.80
CA SER A 36 -0.94 -14.94 -14.26
C SER A 36 -0.69 -14.25 -15.61
N VAL A 37 -1.73 -13.97 -16.40
CA VAL A 37 -1.56 -13.24 -17.68
C VAL A 37 -1.28 -11.75 -17.48
N TYR A 38 -1.51 -11.21 -16.27
CA TYR A 38 -1.21 -9.83 -15.93
C TYR A 38 0.22 -9.68 -15.40
N ASP A 39 0.83 -8.54 -15.69
CA ASP A 39 2.06 -8.10 -15.02
C ASP A 39 1.80 -7.84 -13.52
N ASP A 40 2.84 -7.96 -12.69
CA ASP A 40 2.74 -7.73 -11.23
C ASP A 40 2.35 -6.28 -10.89
N SER A 41 2.59 -5.33 -11.79
CA SER A 41 2.09 -3.96 -11.66
C SER A 41 0.57 -3.88 -11.52
N CYS A 42 -0.19 -4.87 -12.03
CA CYS A 42 -1.64 -4.94 -11.94
C CYS A 42 -2.16 -5.42 -10.57
N SER A 43 -1.29 -5.75 -9.62
CA SER A 43 -1.70 -6.06 -8.25
C SER A 43 -2.09 -4.78 -7.50
N GLY A 44 -3.34 -4.71 -7.01
CA GLY A 44 -3.89 -3.54 -6.33
C GLY A 44 -5.42 -3.61 -6.25
N THR A 45 -6.06 -2.52 -5.89
CA THR A 45 -7.52 -2.38 -5.93
C THR A 45 -7.94 -1.81 -7.28
N TRP A 46 -8.70 -2.60 -8.03
CA TRP A 46 -9.22 -2.23 -9.34
C TRP A 46 -10.52 -1.46 -9.19
N LEU A 47 -10.58 -0.31 -9.78
CA LEU A 47 -11.69 0.62 -9.71
C LEU A 47 -12.23 0.90 -11.11
N LEU A 48 -13.55 0.83 -11.26
CA LEU A 48 -14.27 1.20 -12.48
C LEU A 48 -15.22 2.34 -12.15
N MET A 49 -15.18 3.43 -12.89
CA MET A 49 -16.16 4.50 -12.73
C MET A 49 -17.57 3.93 -12.82
N LYS A 50 -18.44 4.23 -11.86
CA LYS A 50 -19.78 3.63 -11.76
C LYS A 50 -20.66 3.97 -12.94
N ASP A 51 -20.65 5.23 -13.32
CA ASP A 51 -21.44 5.74 -14.45
C ASP A 51 -20.52 6.16 -15.61
N ILE A 52 -21.11 6.39 -16.75
CA ILE A 52 -20.40 6.86 -17.94
C ILE A 52 -19.97 8.31 -17.71
N TYR A 53 -18.70 8.60 -17.98
CA TYR A 53 -18.17 9.95 -17.83
C TYR A 53 -18.67 10.88 -18.92
N GLU A 54 -18.51 10.48 -20.17
CA GLU A 54 -18.95 11.20 -21.38
C GLU A 54 -19.03 10.25 -22.59
N ASN A 55 -19.58 10.71 -23.72
CA ASN A 55 -19.47 10.02 -24.98
C ASN A 55 -18.20 10.46 -25.73
N ARG A 56 -17.48 9.52 -26.33
CA ARG A 56 -16.23 9.78 -27.06
C ARG A 56 -16.00 8.75 -28.16
N GLN A 57 -15.36 9.15 -29.26
CA GLN A 57 -14.83 8.22 -30.24
C GLN A 57 -13.75 7.34 -29.62
N TRP A 58 -13.77 6.05 -29.95
CA TRP A 58 -12.71 5.13 -29.54
C TRP A 58 -11.39 5.48 -30.26
N HIS A 59 -11.49 5.77 -31.58
CA HIS A 59 -10.41 6.33 -32.36
C HIS A 59 -10.95 7.34 -33.36
N SER A 60 -10.10 8.25 -33.84
CA SER A 60 -10.47 9.27 -34.82
C SER A 60 -10.73 8.69 -36.24
N SER A 61 -10.32 7.45 -36.49
CA SER A 61 -10.58 6.68 -37.69
C SER A 61 -11.01 5.27 -37.34
N ASP A 62 -11.52 4.52 -38.31
CA ASP A 62 -11.94 3.13 -38.11
C ASP A 62 -10.74 2.17 -38.09
N THR A 63 -9.91 2.34 -37.06
CA THR A 63 -8.76 1.48 -36.75
C THR A 63 -8.87 1.04 -35.29
N ASN A 64 -8.92 -0.26 -35.06
CA ASN A 64 -9.18 -0.83 -33.73
C ASN A 64 -7.90 -1.29 -32.98
N ASP A 65 -6.79 -0.56 -33.11
CA ASP A 65 -5.59 -0.74 -32.30
C ASP A 65 -5.66 0.14 -31.04
N TYR A 66 -6.04 -0.45 -29.90
CA TYR A 66 -6.23 0.29 -28.65
C TYR A 66 -4.98 1.04 -28.20
N ALA A 67 -3.79 0.45 -28.35
CA ALA A 67 -2.53 1.06 -27.92
C ALA A 67 -2.26 2.41 -28.60
N ASN A 68 -2.68 2.54 -29.85
CA ASN A 68 -2.52 3.74 -30.69
C ASN A 68 -3.82 4.56 -30.81
N SER A 69 -4.87 4.21 -30.05
CA SER A 69 -6.18 4.88 -30.15
C SER A 69 -6.18 6.26 -29.50
N THR A 70 -7.01 7.16 -30.02
CA THR A 70 -7.21 8.48 -29.42
C THR A 70 -7.83 8.40 -28.05
N ILE A 71 -8.67 7.38 -27.75
CA ILE A 71 -9.25 7.18 -26.43
C ILE A 71 -8.20 6.78 -25.39
N HIS A 72 -7.25 5.88 -25.73
CA HIS A 72 -6.16 5.51 -24.84
C HIS A 72 -5.28 6.73 -24.50
N SER A 73 -4.91 7.51 -25.51
CA SER A 73 -4.18 8.76 -25.33
C SER A 73 -4.93 9.76 -24.45
N TYR A 74 -6.21 9.97 -24.70
CA TYR A 74 -7.08 10.84 -23.89
C TYR A 74 -7.13 10.41 -22.43
N LEU A 75 -7.34 9.12 -22.16
CA LEU A 75 -7.43 8.58 -20.80
C LEU A 75 -6.13 8.80 -20.01
N ASN A 76 -4.97 8.63 -20.67
CA ASN A 76 -3.66 8.74 -20.03
C ASN A 76 -3.04 10.15 -20.07
N SER A 77 -3.72 11.11 -20.63
CA SER A 77 -3.33 12.52 -20.62
C SER A 77 -4.43 13.40 -20.02
N THR A 78 -5.47 13.70 -20.78
CA THR A 78 -6.51 14.67 -20.40
C THR A 78 -7.32 14.19 -19.21
N PHE A 79 -7.87 12.97 -19.24
CA PHE A 79 -8.67 12.44 -18.13
C PHE A 79 -7.83 12.26 -16.86
N LEU A 80 -6.60 11.74 -17.00
CA LEU A 80 -5.67 11.60 -15.87
C LEU A 80 -5.43 12.97 -15.18
N ALA A 81 -5.27 14.05 -15.96
CA ALA A 81 -5.05 15.39 -15.42
C ALA A 81 -6.29 15.98 -14.69
N MET A 82 -7.48 15.44 -14.93
CA MET A 82 -8.71 15.84 -14.23
C MET A 82 -8.85 15.25 -12.83
N LEU A 83 -8.08 14.21 -12.50
CA LEU A 83 -8.06 13.61 -11.16
C LEU A 83 -7.28 14.49 -10.19
N ASP A 84 -7.66 14.47 -8.91
CA ASP A 84 -6.87 15.15 -7.87
C ASP A 84 -5.40 14.72 -7.92
N SER A 85 -4.50 15.65 -7.63
CA SER A 85 -3.05 15.44 -7.72
C SER A 85 -2.56 14.26 -6.87
N ASN A 86 -3.16 14.03 -5.71
CA ASN A 86 -2.81 12.89 -4.85
C ASN A 86 -3.24 11.56 -5.48
N ILE A 87 -4.41 11.53 -6.14
CA ILE A 87 -4.87 10.36 -6.91
C ILE A 87 -3.91 10.11 -8.08
N GLN A 88 -3.55 11.15 -8.85
CA GLN A 88 -2.61 11.03 -9.98
C GLN A 88 -1.26 10.43 -9.59
N LYS A 89 -0.75 10.80 -8.39
CA LYS A 89 0.50 10.27 -7.82
C LYS A 89 0.34 8.81 -7.38
N ALA A 90 -0.81 8.46 -6.80
CA ALA A 90 -1.08 7.13 -6.25
C ALA A 90 -1.45 6.09 -7.32
N ILE A 91 -2.01 6.49 -8.48
CA ILE A 91 -2.39 5.55 -9.54
C ILE A 91 -1.17 4.78 -10.03
N LYS A 92 -1.30 3.46 -10.03
CA LYS A 92 -0.26 2.58 -10.53
C LYS A 92 -0.11 2.69 -12.05
N GLN A 93 1.12 2.78 -12.52
CA GLN A 93 1.44 2.50 -13.91
C GLN A 93 1.42 0.99 -14.10
N VAL A 94 0.42 0.47 -14.82
CA VAL A 94 0.21 -0.96 -15.02
C VAL A 94 0.52 -1.39 -16.43
N LYS A 95 0.72 -2.71 -16.64
CA LYS A 95 0.88 -3.34 -17.96
C LYS A 95 -0.25 -4.34 -18.18
N LEU A 96 -1.21 -3.95 -19.03
CA LEU A 96 -2.43 -4.71 -19.25
C LEU A 96 -2.29 -5.69 -20.40
N PRO A 97 -2.90 -6.88 -20.34
CA PRO A 97 -3.08 -7.72 -21.51
C PRO A 97 -3.93 -6.98 -22.56
N TYR A 98 -3.48 -6.96 -23.80
CA TYR A 98 -4.21 -6.31 -24.88
C TYR A 98 -3.95 -6.98 -26.20
N ARG A 99 -4.90 -6.86 -27.13
CA ARG A 99 -4.75 -7.29 -28.51
C ARG A 99 -4.55 -6.09 -29.43
N LYS A 100 -3.56 -6.19 -30.31
CA LYS A 100 -3.28 -5.19 -31.31
C LYS A 100 -4.21 -5.35 -32.53
N GLY A 101 -5.40 -4.77 -32.45
CA GLY A 101 -6.33 -4.71 -33.58
C GLY A 101 -6.96 -6.05 -33.98
N SER A 102 -7.62 -6.04 -35.13
CA SER A 102 -8.24 -7.21 -35.77
C SER A 102 -7.25 -7.93 -36.68
N GLY A 103 -7.63 -9.15 -37.09
CA GLY A 103 -6.86 -9.97 -38.00
C GLY A 103 -6.39 -11.28 -37.35
N THR A 104 -6.25 -12.33 -38.18
CA THR A 104 -5.93 -13.69 -37.73
C THR A 104 -4.53 -13.84 -37.15
N SER A 105 -3.61 -12.96 -37.56
CA SER A 105 -2.22 -12.94 -37.06
C SER A 105 -2.02 -12.08 -35.79
N ALA A 106 -3.03 -11.29 -35.39
CA ALA A 106 -2.92 -10.47 -34.19
C ALA A 106 -3.05 -11.34 -32.93
N THR A 107 -2.03 -11.30 -32.07
CA THR A 107 -1.98 -12.03 -30.82
C THR A 107 -2.20 -11.08 -29.64
N VAL A 108 -2.60 -11.64 -28.50
CA VAL A 108 -2.63 -10.89 -27.24
C VAL A 108 -1.20 -10.74 -26.72
N THR A 109 -0.82 -9.53 -26.38
CA THR A 109 0.42 -9.21 -25.68
C THR A 109 0.12 -9.05 -24.19
N SER A 110 0.90 -9.69 -23.33
CA SER A 110 0.58 -9.80 -21.89
C SER A 110 1.83 -9.82 -21.01
N GLY A 111 1.66 -9.91 -19.70
CA GLY A 111 2.73 -9.91 -18.71
C GLY A 111 3.60 -8.65 -18.81
N SER A 112 4.92 -8.80 -18.74
CA SER A 112 5.87 -7.69 -18.83
C SER A 112 5.85 -6.90 -20.15
N ASN A 113 5.27 -7.49 -21.20
CA ASN A 113 5.08 -6.85 -22.52
C ASN A 113 3.68 -6.23 -22.69
N GLY A 114 2.83 -6.28 -21.66
CA GLY A 114 1.49 -5.69 -21.69
C GLY A 114 1.50 -4.20 -21.96
N LEU A 115 0.34 -3.66 -22.33
CA LEU A 115 0.15 -2.23 -22.63
C LEU A 115 0.32 -1.38 -21.36
N PRO A 116 1.27 -0.44 -21.33
CA PRO A 116 1.41 0.46 -20.20
C PRO A 116 0.25 1.47 -20.15
N ALA A 117 -0.42 1.55 -19.00
CA ALA A 117 -1.51 2.49 -18.77
C ALA A 117 -1.60 2.89 -17.30
N LYS A 118 -2.13 4.09 -17.02
CA LYS A 118 -2.62 4.50 -15.69
C LYS A 118 -4.13 4.44 -15.65
N ILE A 119 -4.78 4.91 -16.69
CA ILE A 119 -6.24 4.87 -16.90
C ILE A 119 -6.53 4.06 -18.15
N PHE A 120 -7.52 3.20 -18.06
CA PHE A 120 -7.83 2.27 -19.16
C PHE A 120 -9.33 1.94 -19.23
N LEU A 121 -9.76 1.31 -20.33
CA LEU A 121 -11.04 0.66 -20.44
C LEU A 121 -10.90 -0.82 -20.09
N LEU A 122 -11.95 -1.43 -19.55
CA LEU A 122 -11.96 -2.88 -19.31
C LEU A 122 -12.03 -3.65 -20.65
N SER A 123 -11.54 -4.89 -20.66
CA SER A 123 -11.69 -5.81 -21.80
C SER A 123 -12.99 -6.58 -21.73
N ALA A 124 -13.37 -7.21 -22.84
CA ALA A 124 -14.53 -8.10 -22.88
C ALA A 124 -14.36 -9.30 -21.94
N THR A 125 -13.17 -9.89 -21.86
CA THR A 125 -12.85 -11.00 -20.93
C THR A 125 -13.00 -10.57 -19.46
N GLU A 126 -12.54 -9.36 -19.10
CA GLU A 126 -12.67 -8.80 -17.75
C GLU A 126 -14.13 -8.61 -17.33
N MET A 127 -15.01 -8.42 -18.32
CA MET A 127 -16.46 -8.26 -18.14
C MET A 127 -17.24 -9.59 -18.16
N SER A 128 -16.56 -10.74 -18.16
CA SER A 128 -17.19 -12.08 -18.26
C SER A 128 -17.92 -12.33 -19.57
N PHE A 129 -17.48 -11.72 -20.68
CA PHE A 129 -17.98 -12.08 -22.01
C PHE A 129 -17.16 -13.21 -22.62
N SER A 130 -17.85 -14.12 -23.36
CA SER A 130 -17.22 -15.23 -24.07
C SER A 130 -17.95 -15.49 -25.39
N PHE A 131 -17.43 -14.98 -26.53
CA PHE A 131 -17.99 -15.15 -27.86
C PHE A 131 -16.88 -15.05 -28.92
N SER A 132 -17.19 -15.52 -30.14
CA SER A 132 -16.22 -15.74 -31.22
C SER A 132 -15.54 -14.47 -31.76
N TYR A 133 -16.13 -13.29 -31.59
CA TYR A 133 -15.60 -12.02 -32.12
C TYR A 133 -14.69 -11.27 -31.13
N MET A 134 -14.56 -11.76 -29.89
CA MET A 134 -13.71 -11.15 -28.89
C MET A 134 -12.29 -11.74 -28.89
N PRO A 135 -11.27 -10.97 -28.48
CA PRO A 135 -9.94 -11.49 -28.28
C PRO A 135 -9.90 -12.52 -27.14
N SER A 136 -9.42 -13.73 -27.43
CA SER A 136 -9.14 -14.72 -26.40
C SER A 136 -7.87 -14.32 -25.63
N GLY A 137 -7.90 -14.38 -24.28
CA GLY A 137 -6.74 -14.12 -23.42
C GLY A 137 -6.43 -12.66 -23.19
N GLU A 138 -7.30 -11.73 -23.55
CA GLU A 138 -7.15 -10.29 -23.26
C GLU A 138 -7.53 -9.97 -21.81
N GLY A 139 -7.01 -10.75 -20.87
CA GLY A 139 -7.25 -10.62 -19.44
C GLY A 139 -7.92 -11.84 -18.82
N ALA A 140 -8.50 -11.64 -17.65
CA ALA A 140 -9.28 -12.62 -16.90
C ALA A 140 -10.50 -11.94 -16.28
N GLU A 141 -11.54 -12.73 -16.04
CA GLU A 141 -12.77 -12.28 -15.41
C GLU A 141 -12.48 -11.57 -14.07
N LEU A 142 -12.97 -10.35 -13.90
CA LEU A 142 -12.84 -9.63 -12.65
C LEU A 142 -13.90 -10.08 -11.64
N ALA A 143 -13.57 -10.08 -10.37
CA ALA A 143 -14.39 -10.64 -9.30
C ALA A 143 -15.82 -10.07 -9.25
N TYR A 144 -16.00 -8.78 -9.58
CA TYR A 144 -17.32 -8.13 -9.61
C TYR A 144 -18.25 -8.72 -10.68
N PHE A 145 -17.68 -9.10 -11.83
CA PHE A 145 -18.44 -9.63 -12.96
C PHE A 145 -18.56 -11.14 -12.96
N LYS A 146 -17.96 -11.80 -11.98
CA LYS A 146 -18.06 -13.26 -11.84
C LYS A 146 -19.52 -13.70 -11.76
N GLY A 147 -19.85 -14.66 -12.62
CA GLY A 147 -21.22 -15.21 -12.75
C GLY A 147 -22.18 -14.33 -13.53
N CYS A 148 -21.71 -13.27 -14.21
CA CYS A 148 -22.52 -12.61 -15.24
C CYS A 148 -22.76 -13.55 -16.41
N ALA A 149 -23.87 -13.37 -17.10
CA ALA A 149 -24.20 -14.15 -18.28
C ALA A 149 -23.16 -13.93 -19.39
N ASP A 150 -22.73 -15.03 -20.05
CA ASP A 150 -21.62 -15.00 -21.03
C ASP A 150 -21.90 -14.08 -22.22
N ASN A 151 -23.10 -14.18 -22.83
CA ASN A 151 -23.43 -13.52 -24.09
C ASN A 151 -24.81 -12.90 -24.06
N SER A 152 -25.25 -12.36 -22.95
CA SER A 152 -26.57 -11.75 -22.79
C SER A 152 -26.53 -10.58 -21.82
N SER A 153 -27.65 -9.87 -21.73
CA SER A 153 -27.83 -8.74 -20.81
C SER A 153 -27.59 -9.12 -19.37
N ASP A 154 -26.83 -8.28 -18.66
CA ASP A 154 -26.59 -8.38 -17.22
C ASP A 154 -26.56 -6.99 -16.56
N SER A 155 -27.33 -6.83 -15.51
CA SER A 155 -27.50 -5.55 -14.82
C SER A 155 -26.18 -4.99 -14.22
N LYS A 156 -25.23 -5.85 -13.86
CA LYS A 156 -23.90 -5.41 -13.37
C LYS A 156 -23.10 -4.66 -14.42
N ARG A 157 -23.38 -4.89 -15.71
CA ARG A 157 -22.71 -4.24 -16.83
C ARG A 157 -23.39 -2.96 -17.28
N VAL A 158 -24.68 -2.74 -16.92
CA VAL A 158 -25.40 -1.51 -17.27
C VAL A 158 -24.74 -0.30 -16.63
N ALA A 159 -24.63 0.78 -17.40
CA ALA A 159 -24.12 2.06 -16.94
C ALA A 159 -24.95 3.22 -17.49
N TYR A 160 -24.93 4.34 -16.80
CA TYR A 160 -25.81 5.45 -17.08
C TYR A 160 -25.02 6.69 -17.49
N LEU A 161 -25.57 7.45 -18.44
CA LEU A 161 -25.13 8.79 -18.78
C LEU A 161 -26.33 9.74 -18.56
N ASN A 162 -26.16 10.70 -17.63
CA ASN A 162 -27.24 11.65 -17.27
C ASN A 162 -28.58 10.96 -16.90
N GLY A 163 -28.49 9.82 -16.19
CA GLY A 163 -29.65 9.05 -15.75
C GLY A 163 -30.25 8.08 -16.77
N SER A 164 -29.74 8.04 -18.00
CA SER A 164 -30.20 7.09 -19.06
C SER A 164 -29.18 5.98 -19.27
N ALA A 165 -29.64 4.72 -19.29
CA ALA A 165 -28.80 3.57 -19.63
C ALA A 165 -28.23 3.75 -21.04
N THR A 166 -26.92 3.69 -21.17
CA THR A 166 -26.21 4.04 -22.41
C THR A 166 -25.09 3.03 -22.66
N SER A 167 -24.80 2.75 -23.93
CA SER A 167 -23.67 1.89 -24.32
C SER A 167 -22.34 2.53 -23.99
N TRP A 168 -21.32 1.69 -23.68
CA TRP A 168 -19.99 2.19 -23.31
C TRP A 168 -18.87 1.28 -23.81
N TRP A 169 -17.75 1.89 -24.22
CA TRP A 169 -16.62 1.23 -24.86
C TRP A 169 -15.86 0.28 -23.94
N LEU A 170 -15.41 -0.84 -24.52
CA LEU A 170 -14.37 -1.72 -24.00
C LEU A 170 -13.05 -1.46 -24.75
N ARG A 171 -11.89 -1.90 -24.18
CA ARG A 171 -10.61 -1.81 -24.90
C ARG A 171 -10.46 -2.87 -26.00
N SER A 172 -11.28 -3.92 -25.97
CA SER A 172 -11.20 -5.06 -26.88
C SER A 172 -11.57 -4.68 -28.31
N PRO A 173 -10.69 -4.91 -29.29
CA PRO A 173 -11.07 -4.83 -30.68
C PRO A 173 -11.94 -6.02 -31.07
N SER A 174 -12.81 -5.88 -32.09
CA SER A 174 -13.40 -7.04 -32.76
C SER A 174 -12.31 -7.83 -33.48
N CYS A 175 -12.29 -9.15 -33.33
CA CYS A 175 -11.33 -10.00 -34.03
C CYS A 175 -11.59 -10.09 -35.54
N ASN A 176 -12.85 -9.97 -35.96
CA ASN A 176 -13.28 -10.24 -37.31
C ASN A 176 -13.53 -8.99 -38.15
N TYR A 177 -13.76 -7.84 -37.52
CA TYR A 177 -14.14 -6.62 -38.23
C TYR A 177 -13.11 -5.54 -38.01
N PHE A 178 -12.44 -5.12 -39.09
CA PHE A 178 -11.58 -3.94 -39.08
C PHE A 178 -12.37 -2.71 -38.67
N GLY A 179 -11.77 -1.87 -37.88
CA GLY A 179 -12.38 -0.62 -37.46
C GLY A 179 -13.50 -0.73 -36.43
N VAL A 180 -13.81 -1.93 -35.93
CA VAL A 180 -14.84 -2.16 -34.92
C VAL A 180 -14.17 -2.45 -33.57
N ALA A 181 -14.56 -1.71 -32.55
CA ALA A 181 -14.28 -2.02 -31.14
C ALA A 181 -15.54 -2.57 -30.45
N LEU A 182 -15.31 -3.34 -29.38
CA LEU A 182 -16.41 -3.90 -28.59
C LEU A 182 -16.90 -2.87 -27.58
N HIS A 183 -18.18 -2.95 -27.24
CA HIS A 183 -18.83 -2.12 -26.23
C HIS A 183 -19.84 -2.94 -25.45
N VAL A 184 -20.21 -2.49 -24.27
CA VAL A 184 -21.38 -2.95 -23.54
C VAL A 184 -22.57 -2.12 -24.00
N SER A 185 -23.69 -2.78 -24.33
CA SER A 185 -24.93 -2.11 -24.71
C SER A 185 -25.66 -1.49 -23.53
N SER A 186 -26.69 -0.70 -23.76
CA SER A 186 -27.53 -0.12 -22.69
C SER A 186 -28.26 -1.16 -21.85
N SER A 187 -28.42 -2.40 -22.33
CA SER A 187 -29.01 -3.52 -21.59
C SER A 187 -27.97 -4.38 -20.84
N GLY A 188 -26.68 -4.07 -20.98
CA GLY A 188 -25.60 -4.85 -20.34
C GLY A 188 -25.16 -6.07 -21.16
N ASP A 189 -25.60 -6.18 -22.42
CA ASP A 189 -25.12 -7.16 -23.39
C ASP A 189 -23.90 -6.63 -24.15
N TRP A 190 -23.19 -7.49 -24.88
CA TRP A 190 -22.12 -7.06 -25.75
C TRP A 190 -22.63 -6.42 -27.04
N GLY A 191 -21.82 -5.58 -27.64
CA GLY A 191 -22.04 -5.02 -28.97
C GLY A 191 -20.73 -4.64 -29.63
N GLY A 192 -20.78 -4.24 -30.89
CA GLY A 192 -19.66 -3.70 -31.64
C GLY A 192 -20.06 -2.41 -32.35
N GLY A 193 -19.11 -1.47 -32.41
CA GLY A 193 -19.31 -0.20 -33.11
C GLY A 193 -18.05 0.23 -33.84
N TYR A 194 -18.19 0.98 -34.93
CA TYR A 194 -17.04 1.58 -35.60
C TYR A 194 -16.30 2.52 -34.63
N CYS A 195 -14.98 2.45 -34.63
CA CYS A 195 -14.13 3.21 -33.71
C CYS A 195 -14.34 4.72 -33.81
N SER A 196 -14.81 5.20 -34.96
CA SER A 196 -15.18 6.60 -35.20
C SER A 196 -16.50 7.02 -34.56
N TYR A 197 -17.32 6.08 -34.06
CA TYR A 197 -18.57 6.40 -33.38
C TYR A 197 -18.35 6.95 -31.97
N SER A 198 -19.24 7.83 -31.54
CA SER A 198 -19.20 8.42 -30.19
C SER A 198 -20.09 7.58 -29.25
N VAL A 199 -19.45 6.81 -28.36
CA VAL A 199 -20.09 5.94 -27.37
C VAL A 199 -19.53 6.24 -25.99
N GLY A 200 -20.21 5.88 -24.93
CA GLY A 200 -19.83 6.18 -23.55
C GLY A 200 -18.45 5.66 -23.16
N ILE A 201 -17.76 6.36 -22.28
CA ILE A 201 -16.53 5.89 -21.64
C ILE A 201 -16.73 5.69 -20.15
N ARG A 202 -16.23 4.57 -19.64
CA ARG A 202 -16.13 4.24 -18.20
C ARG A 202 -14.67 4.00 -17.84
N PRO A 203 -13.94 5.02 -17.36
CA PRO A 203 -12.55 4.87 -17.01
C PRO A 203 -12.35 3.88 -15.85
N ALA A 204 -11.33 3.04 -15.97
CA ALA A 204 -10.84 2.16 -14.91
C ALA A 204 -9.40 2.49 -14.55
N LEU A 205 -9.02 2.21 -13.31
CA LEU A 205 -7.68 2.47 -12.79
C LEU A 205 -7.36 1.49 -11.64
N ILE A 206 -6.08 1.39 -11.28
CA ILE A 206 -5.62 0.57 -10.16
C ILE A 206 -4.88 1.45 -9.16
N LEU A 207 -5.31 1.38 -7.89
CA LEU A 207 -4.65 2.02 -6.77
C LEU A 207 -3.97 0.99 -5.86
N PRO A 208 -2.92 1.36 -5.12
CA PRO A 208 -2.38 0.51 -4.08
C PRO A 208 -3.48 0.12 -3.07
N SER A 209 -3.56 -1.14 -2.70
CA SER A 209 -4.59 -1.63 -1.78
C SER A 209 -4.42 -1.08 -0.35
N THR A 210 -3.23 -0.58 -0.02
CA THR A 210 -2.92 0.09 1.25
C THR A 210 -3.35 1.56 1.27
N LEU A 211 -3.70 2.14 0.12
CA LEU A 211 -4.09 3.55 0.03
C LEU A 211 -5.36 3.80 0.85
N LEU A 212 -5.36 4.90 1.58
CA LEU A 212 -6.47 5.33 2.43
C LEU A 212 -7.37 6.30 1.69
N VAL A 213 -8.66 6.05 1.71
CA VAL A 213 -9.68 6.87 1.05
C VAL A 213 -10.76 7.22 2.06
N SER A 214 -11.13 8.50 2.12
CA SER A 214 -12.26 9.01 2.90
C SER A 214 -13.57 8.95 2.11
N ASP A 215 -14.69 9.11 2.80
CA ASP A 215 -16.02 9.04 2.19
C ASP A 215 -16.32 10.17 1.19
N ASP A 216 -15.57 11.29 1.25
CA ASP A 216 -15.70 12.41 0.29
C ASP A 216 -14.81 12.27 -0.94
N GLY A 217 -14.04 11.17 -1.03
CA GLY A 217 -13.13 10.89 -2.14
C GLY A 217 -11.76 11.56 -2.03
N THR A 218 -11.41 12.05 -0.85
CA THR A 218 -10.04 12.49 -0.57
C THR A 218 -9.18 11.26 -0.34
N VAL A 219 -8.04 11.23 -1.00
CA VAL A 219 -7.03 10.18 -0.86
C VAL A 219 -5.94 10.69 0.07
N SER A 220 -5.68 9.95 1.13
CA SER A 220 -4.50 10.16 1.96
C SER A 220 -3.31 9.47 1.29
N THR A 221 -2.28 10.24 1.07
CA THR A 221 -0.97 9.70 0.69
C THR A 221 -0.15 9.58 1.97
N ASN A 222 -0.54 8.64 2.85
CA ASN A 222 0.24 8.42 4.07
C ASN A 222 1.68 8.06 3.71
N THR A 223 2.63 8.78 4.28
CA THR A 223 4.06 8.55 4.12
C THR A 223 4.65 8.06 5.44
N GLU A 224 5.75 7.33 5.36
CA GLU A 224 6.46 6.90 6.57
C GLU A 224 6.93 8.11 7.39
N PRO A 225 6.81 8.07 8.73
CA PRO A 225 7.44 9.08 9.57
C PRO A 225 8.95 9.17 9.31
N SER A 226 9.53 10.32 9.53
CA SER A 226 11.00 10.46 9.45
C SER A 226 11.67 9.57 10.50
N THR A 227 12.81 8.98 10.15
CA THR A 227 13.65 8.27 11.12
C THR A 227 13.98 9.22 12.28
N PRO A 228 13.86 8.77 13.57
CA PRO A 228 14.26 9.58 14.70
C PRO A 228 15.66 10.14 14.53
N GLY A 229 15.91 11.37 14.97
CA GLY A 229 17.19 12.03 14.76
C GLY A 229 18.35 11.35 15.48
N SER A 230 18.92 11.99 16.49
CA SER A 230 19.93 11.38 17.35
C SER A 230 19.29 10.49 18.42
N ILE A 231 19.95 9.39 18.77
CA ILE A 231 19.66 8.64 20.00
C ILE A 231 20.78 8.92 20.99
N SER A 232 20.42 9.29 22.21
CA SER A 232 21.35 9.62 23.28
C SER A 232 21.31 8.55 24.35
N VAL A 233 22.48 7.98 24.63
CA VAL A 233 22.75 7.03 25.70
C VAL A 233 24.11 7.37 26.35
N PRO A 234 24.34 7.08 27.64
CA PRO A 234 25.66 7.24 28.23
C PRO A 234 26.67 6.27 27.59
N SER A 235 27.96 6.60 27.65
CA SER A 235 29.02 5.74 27.12
C SER A 235 29.23 4.47 27.97
N SER A 236 28.89 4.53 29.26
CA SER A 236 28.98 3.40 30.19
C SER A 236 27.91 3.46 31.27
N ILE A 237 27.58 2.30 31.86
CA ILE A 237 26.64 2.17 32.97
C ILE A 237 27.06 1.03 33.90
N MET A 238 26.64 1.10 35.16
CA MET A 238 26.81 0.01 36.14
C MET A 238 25.76 -1.11 35.86
N GLY A 239 26.19 -2.36 35.82
CA GLY A 239 25.31 -3.50 35.81
C GLY A 239 24.35 -3.53 37.00
N GLY A 240 23.11 -3.92 36.81
CA GLY A 240 22.06 -3.89 37.83
C GLY A 240 21.36 -2.53 37.98
N THR A 241 21.67 -1.52 37.16
CA THR A 241 21.08 -0.18 37.23
C THR A 241 20.25 0.18 36.00
N ASN A 242 19.50 1.26 36.09
CA ASN A 242 18.70 1.77 35.00
C ASN A 242 19.48 2.76 34.13
N ILE A 243 19.43 2.56 32.82
CA ILE A 243 19.91 3.50 31.81
C ILE A 243 18.76 4.36 31.29
N SER A 244 19.01 5.65 31.12
CA SER A 244 18.13 6.56 30.41
C SER A 244 18.49 6.60 28.94
N ILE A 245 17.47 6.47 28.09
CA ILE A 245 17.59 6.49 26.64
C ILE A 245 16.68 7.62 26.16
N SER A 246 17.18 8.51 25.32
CA SER A 246 16.38 9.56 24.71
C SER A 246 16.71 9.72 23.23
N TRP A 247 15.78 10.28 22.46
CA TRP A 247 15.94 10.49 21.03
C TRP A 247 15.28 11.77 20.55
N ALA A 248 15.77 12.30 19.44
CA ALA A 248 15.16 13.45 18.80
C ALA A 248 13.85 13.05 18.13
N LYS A 249 12.85 13.91 18.26
CA LYS A 249 11.50 13.71 17.72
C LYS A 249 11.52 13.52 16.20
N SER A 250 10.73 12.57 15.72
CA SER A 250 10.40 12.42 14.31
C SER A 250 9.35 13.43 13.87
N SER A 251 9.36 13.75 12.59
CA SER A 251 8.28 14.45 11.90
C SER A 251 7.52 13.49 10.99
N ASP A 252 6.29 13.84 10.75
CA ASP A 252 5.40 13.14 9.84
C ASP A 252 4.70 14.19 8.97
N ALA A 253 4.67 13.97 7.65
CA ALA A 253 4.15 14.95 6.71
C ALA A 253 2.64 15.14 6.85
N GLU A 254 1.94 14.08 7.24
CA GLU A 254 0.50 14.05 7.48
C GLU A 254 0.14 14.43 8.93
N SER A 255 1.14 14.65 9.78
CA SER A 255 0.98 14.99 11.21
C SER A 255 0.24 13.91 12.01
N ASN A 256 0.36 12.66 11.61
CA ASN A 256 -0.31 11.50 12.22
C ASN A 256 0.66 10.58 12.97
N LEU A 257 1.83 11.06 13.38
CA LEU A 257 2.79 10.32 14.19
C LEU A 257 2.12 9.76 15.44
N ALA A 258 2.11 8.43 15.60
CA ALA A 258 1.51 7.73 16.74
C ALA A 258 2.48 7.46 17.88
N GLY A 259 3.78 7.28 17.59
CA GLY A 259 4.76 7.04 18.64
C GLY A 259 6.07 6.40 18.17
N TYR A 260 6.73 5.73 19.11
CA TYR A 260 8.05 5.13 18.93
C TYR A 260 8.09 3.70 19.45
N LYS A 261 8.88 2.86 18.80
CA LYS A 261 9.29 1.55 19.30
C LYS A 261 10.78 1.56 19.59
N VAL A 262 11.17 1.08 20.78
CA VAL A 262 12.60 0.98 21.18
C VAL A 262 12.94 -0.47 21.45
N GLU A 263 14.04 -0.90 20.90
CA GLU A 263 14.58 -2.25 21.11
C GLU A 263 15.98 -2.20 21.70
N ARG A 264 16.33 -3.26 22.43
CA ARG A 264 17.64 -3.50 23.04
C ARG A 264 18.31 -4.72 22.43
N SER A 265 19.60 -4.64 22.25
CA SER A 265 20.50 -5.75 21.97
C SER A 265 21.56 -5.87 23.07
N THR A 266 21.88 -7.11 23.48
CA THR A 266 22.97 -7.43 24.42
C THR A 266 24.09 -8.24 23.74
N ASN A 267 24.03 -8.40 22.42
CA ASN A 267 24.95 -9.21 21.62
C ASN A 267 25.49 -8.46 20.37
N GLY A 268 25.75 -7.16 20.55
CA GLY A 268 26.34 -6.32 19.50
C GLY A 268 25.45 -6.09 18.28
N GLY A 269 24.12 -6.15 18.44
CA GLY A 269 23.15 -5.93 17.35
C GLY A 269 22.75 -7.18 16.59
N SER A 270 23.20 -8.37 17.00
CA SER A 270 22.85 -9.64 16.32
C SER A 270 21.40 -10.04 16.55
N SER A 271 20.81 -9.68 17.69
CA SER A 271 19.38 -9.83 17.97
C SER A 271 18.86 -8.68 18.80
N TRP A 272 17.55 -8.41 18.69
CA TRP A 272 16.90 -7.27 19.29
C TRP A 272 15.62 -7.68 20.00
N SER A 273 15.34 -7.06 21.13
CA SER A 273 14.11 -7.24 21.91
C SER A 273 13.46 -5.91 22.21
N GLN A 274 12.17 -5.79 21.96
CA GLN A 274 11.41 -4.56 22.25
C GLN A 274 11.34 -4.31 23.76
N ILE A 275 11.65 -3.09 24.16
CA ILE A 275 11.64 -2.65 25.57
C ILE A 275 10.66 -1.51 25.82
N TYR A 276 10.23 -0.80 24.78
CA TYR A 276 9.31 0.32 24.89
C TYR A 276 8.45 0.45 23.62
N GLN A 277 7.20 0.89 23.81
CA GLN A 277 6.34 1.41 22.76
C GLN A 277 5.44 2.49 23.39
N GLY A 278 5.41 3.68 22.79
CA GLY A 278 4.61 4.81 23.29
C GLY A 278 4.98 6.12 22.61
N THR A 279 4.41 7.20 23.12
CA THR A 279 4.50 8.55 22.51
C THR A 279 5.66 9.40 23.03
N ALA A 280 6.26 9.03 24.16
CA ALA A 280 7.38 9.78 24.74
C ALA A 280 8.64 9.65 23.88
N THR A 281 9.54 10.61 23.98
CA THR A 281 10.85 10.64 23.31
C THR A 281 11.99 10.20 24.23
N SER A 282 11.67 9.55 25.33
CA SER A 282 12.63 8.95 26.27
C SER A 282 12.02 7.75 26.97
N THR A 283 12.88 6.86 27.45
CA THR A 283 12.50 5.71 28.28
C THR A 283 13.68 5.32 29.17
N THR A 284 13.42 4.44 30.14
CA THR A 284 14.47 3.83 30.95
C THR A 284 14.45 2.31 30.77
N ASN A 285 15.62 1.69 30.89
CA ASN A 285 15.74 0.24 30.82
C ASN A 285 16.73 -0.25 31.87
N ASN A 286 16.37 -1.30 32.61
CA ASN A 286 17.29 -1.96 33.53
C ASN A 286 18.29 -2.82 32.76
N VAL A 287 19.59 -2.61 33.02
CA VAL A 287 20.65 -3.44 32.43
C VAL A 287 21.11 -4.44 33.49
N ALA A 288 20.83 -5.72 33.26
CA ALA A 288 21.13 -6.77 34.21
C ALA A 288 22.63 -6.85 34.56
N PHE A 289 22.94 -7.16 35.81
CA PHE A 289 24.30 -7.47 36.24
C PHE A 289 24.85 -8.66 35.43
N GLY A 290 26.13 -8.61 35.07
CA GLY A 290 26.76 -9.63 34.22
C GLY A 290 26.66 -9.38 32.70
N THR A 291 25.83 -8.42 32.28
CA THR A 291 25.84 -7.96 30.87
C THR A 291 27.17 -7.22 30.60
N THR A 292 27.78 -7.40 29.45
CA THR A 292 29.05 -6.74 29.09
C THR A 292 28.85 -5.47 28.29
N SER A 293 27.84 -5.44 27.43
CA SER A 293 27.48 -4.26 26.65
C SER A 293 26.03 -4.29 26.21
N VAL A 294 25.48 -3.11 25.93
CA VAL A 294 24.13 -2.97 25.36
C VAL A 294 24.13 -1.97 24.21
N MET A 295 23.21 -2.16 23.29
CA MET A 295 22.87 -1.23 22.22
C MET A 295 21.37 -1.03 22.17
N TYR A 296 20.94 0.12 21.71
CA TYR A 296 19.53 0.47 21.56
C TYR A 296 19.26 0.94 20.15
N ARG A 297 18.04 0.68 19.66
CA ARG A 297 17.55 1.27 18.43
C ARG A 297 16.11 1.74 18.59
N VAL A 298 15.78 2.80 17.89
CA VAL A 298 14.45 3.42 17.93
C VAL A 298 13.95 3.66 16.52
N LYS A 299 12.66 3.44 16.28
CA LYS A 299 11.93 3.85 15.09
C LYS A 299 10.63 4.53 15.48
N ALA A 300 10.12 5.39 14.60
CA ALA A 300 8.81 6.00 14.71
C ALA A 300 7.76 5.14 13.99
N TYR A 301 6.50 5.29 14.38
CA TYR A 301 5.35 4.73 13.66
C TYR A 301 4.18 5.72 13.70
N ASP A 302 3.34 5.68 12.67
CA ASP A 302 2.15 6.51 12.54
C ASP A 302 0.86 5.79 12.95
N THR A 303 -0.28 6.50 12.91
CA THR A 303 -1.59 5.95 13.26
C THR A 303 -2.10 4.91 12.26
N GLU A 304 -1.49 4.81 11.09
CA GLU A 304 -1.87 3.93 9.98
C GLU A 304 -0.95 2.72 9.87
N GLY A 305 0.08 2.66 10.74
CA GLY A 305 0.97 1.52 10.89
C GLY A 305 2.22 1.56 10.02
N LEU A 306 2.48 2.67 9.27
CA LEU A 306 3.77 2.84 8.60
C LEU A 306 4.85 3.14 9.64
N GLU A 307 6.04 2.63 9.40
CA GLU A 307 7.16 2.72 10.31
C GLU A 307 8.38 3.31 9.62
N SER A 308 9.11 4.17 10.33
CA SER A 308 10.38 4.73 9.86
C SER A 308 11.51 3.70 9.85
N GLY A 309 12.63 4.05 9.27
CA GLY A 309 13.90 3.35 9.47
C GLY A 309 14.35 3.38 10.95
N TRP A 310 15.20 2.43 11.32
CA TRP A 310 15.80 2.37 12.65
C TRP A 310 16.94 3.40 12.83
N ARG A 311 16.96 4.10 13.97
CA ARG A 311 18.13 4.82 14.47
C ARG A 311 18.78 3.98 15.57
N THR A 312 20.04 3.60 15.38
CA THR A 312 20.80 2.77 16.34
C THR A 312 21.77 3.63 17.13
N SER A 313 21.92 3.37 18.45
CA SER A 313 22.87 4.02 19.32
C SER A 313 24.30 3.51 19.11
N SER A 314 25.28 4.22 19.65
CA SER A 314 26.57 3.64 19.98
C SER A 314 26.41 2.50 21.00
N GLN A 315 27.41 1.64 21.09
CA GLN A 315 27.49 0.62 22.12
C GLN A 315 27.77 1.28 23.49
N VAL A 316 27.04 0.83 24.51
CA VAL A 316 27.22 1.24 25.91
C VAL A 316 27.98 0.14 26.62
N THR A 317 29.10 0.48 27.26
CA THR A 317 29.86 -0.46 28.08
C THR A 317 29.16 -0.67 29.41
N VAL A 318 29.04 -1.92 29.85
CA VAL A 318 28.47 -2.24 31.17
C VAL A 318 29.61 -2.61 32.13
N VAL A 319 29.76 -1.81 33.16
CA VAL A 319 30.73 -2.02 34.20
C VAL A 319 30.11 -2.87 35.30
N ASN A 320 30.64 -4.06 35.53
CA ASN A 320 30.17 -4.95 36.59
C ASN A 320 31.13 -4.85 37.76
N ASN A 321 30.64 -4.24 38.85
CA ASN A 321 31.45 -4.15 40.08
C ASN A 321 31.18 -5.38 40.95
N ASN A 322 32.15 -6.27 41.01
CA ASN A 322 32.09 -7.42 41.91
C ASN A 322 32.42 -6.99 43.33
N ALA A 323 31.75 -7.56 44.31
CA ALA A 323 32.11 -7.39 45.70
C ALA A 323 33.58 -7.79 45.91
N PRO A 324 34.33 -7.08 46.75
CA PRO A 324 35.67 -7.52 47.13
C PRO A 324 35.64 -8.95 47.64
N SER A 325 36.65 -9.73 47.35
CA SER A 325 36.79 -11.06 47.95
C SER A 325 36.84 -10.91 49.49
N ALA A 326 36.23 -11.83 50.18
CA ALA A 326 36.37 -11.89 51.64
C ALA A 326 37.87 -11.92 52.03
N PRO A 327 38.27 -11.23 53.08
CA PRO A 327 39.61 -11.37 53.58
C PRO A 327 39.96 -12.82 53.82
N PRO A 328 41.17 -13.27 53.48
CA PRO A 328 41.54 -14.70 53.55
C PRO A 328 41.47 -15.25 54.96
N SER A 329 41.66 -14.44 55.97
CA SER A 329 41.49 -14.84 57.37
C SER A 329 41.45 -13.59 58.27
N ILE A 330 40.79 -13.69 59.36
CA ILE A 330 40.91 -12.75 60.51
C ILE A 330 41.77 -13.49 61.55
N ALA A 331 43.01 -12.98 61.78
CA ALA A 331 43.80 -13.50 62.84
C ALA A 331 43.29 -12.96 64.20
N VAL A 332 42.66 -13.84 64.92
CA VAL A 332 42.25 -13.52 66.30
C VAL A 332 43.32 -14.13 67.19
N PRO A 333 43.98 -13.35 68.08
CA PRO A 333 44.94 -13.90 69.05
C PRO A 333 44.26 -14.94 69.93
N ASN A 334 44.88 -16.12 70.07
CA ASN A 334 44.36 -17.19 70.91
C ASN A 334 44.35 -16.84 72.42
N ASP A 335 45.00 -15.78 72.79
CA ASP A 335 45.07 -15.36 74.20
C ASP A 335 44.68 -13.87 74.31
N VAL A 336 43.44 -13.63 74.65
CA VAL A 336 43.01 -12.31 75.19
C VAL A 336 43.09 -12.41 76.68
N LYS A 337 44.16 -11.93 77.25
CA LYS A 337 44.23 -11.78 78.70
C LYS A 337 43.21 -10.74 79.12
N GLY A 338 42.17 -11.20 79.84
CA GLY A 338 41.23 -10.32 80.48
C GLY A 338 41.93 -9.38 81.43
N CYS A 339 41.78 -8.07 81.23
CA CYS A 339 42.23 -7.07 82.21
C CYS A 339 41.34 -7.20 83.45
N LEU A 340 41.92 -7.70 84.47
CA LEU A 340 41.32 -7.67 85.81
C LEU A 340 41.20 -6.21 86.24
N LEU A 341 40.01 -5.70 86.29
CA LEU A 341 39.73 -4.43 86.99
C LEU A 341 40.02 -4.59 88.50
N TYR A 342 41.06 -4.00 88.92
CA TYR A 342 41.29 -3.84 90.32
C TYR A 342 40.32 -2.80 90.88
N THR A 343 39.33 -3.23 91.63
CA THR A 343 38.55 -2.36 92.49
C THR A 343 39.33 -2.20 93.80
N SER A 344 39.83 -1.01 94.06
CA SER A 344 40.46 -0.65 95.31
C SER A 344 39.39 -0.58 96.44
N PRO A 345 39.52 -1.26 97.54
CA PRO A 345 38.64 -1.04 98.67
C PRO A 345 38.96 0.31 99.28
N SER A 346 37.92 1.04 99.63
CA SER A 346 37.90 2.27 100.39
C SER A 346 38.39 2.12 101.77
#